data_da8bf74c17e638d278a02390759c0a80
#
_entry.id   da8bf74c17e638d278a02390759c0a80
#
_cell.length_a   1.000
_cell.length_b   1.000
_cell.length_c   1.000
_cell.angle_alpha   90.00
_cell.angle_beta   90.00
_cell.angle_gamma   90.00
#
_symmetry.space_group_name_H-M   'P 1'
#
loop_
_entity.id
_entity.type
_entity.pdbx_description
1 polymer ?
#
loop_
_entity_poly.entity_id
_entity_poly.type
_entity_poly.pdbx_seq_one_letter_code
_entity_poly.pdbx_strand_id
1 'polypeptide(L)'
;MLDKEGYRPNVGIILANQRNEVFWGKRVNQHAWQFPQGGIKGGETPLQAMYRELEEEIGLLRSHVRILGRTREWLRYEVPERWARRNREARGAGYRGQKQIWFLLRMVGRDCDVRLRASGHPEFDAWRWHDYWVPLDAVIDFKRDVYRQALVELHRYLLNDRRNRPQPAEALIR
;
A
#
# COMPACT_ATOMS: atom_id res chain seq x y z
N MET A 1 5.98 -11.97 13.79
CA MET A 1 5.36 -12.60 15.01
C MET A 1 3.86 -12.40 14.90
N LEU A 2 3.06 -13.39 15.28
CA LEU A 2 1.58 -13.25 15.33
C LEU A 2 1.17 -12.56 16.64
N ASP A 3 0.05 -11.85 16.61
CA ASP A 3 -0.57 -11.38 17.83
C ASP A 3 -1.35 -12.51 18.55
N LYS A 4 -1.96 -12.20 19.70
CA LYS A 4 -2.70 -13.16 20.50
C LYS A 4 -3.93 -13.75 19.78
N GLU A 5 -4.44 -13.06 18.77
CA GLU A 5 -5.61 -13.46 17.98
C GLU A 5 -5.24 -14.22 16.69
N GLY A 6 -3.94 -14.41 16.42
CA GLY A 6 -3.44 -15.10 15.22
C GLY A 6 -3.26 -14.21 14.00
N TYR A 7 -3.30 -12.89 14.15
CA TYR A 7 -3.05 -11.96 13.04
C TYR A 7 -1.59 -11.51 12.98
N ARG A 8 -1.05 -11.43 11.77
CA ARG A 8 0.27 -10.86 11.52
C ARG A 8 0.16 -9.36 11.33
N PRO A 9 0.83 -8.53 12.16
CA PRO A 9 0.90 -7.10 11.95
C PRO A 9 1.60 -6.76 10.62
N ASN A 10 0.98 -5.84 9.88
CA ASN A 10 1.39 -5.50 8.52
C ASN A 10 1.08 -4.03 8.25
N VAL A 11 1.72 -3.44 7.23
CA VAL A 11 1.40 -2.12 6.71
C VAL A 11 0.98 -2.23 5.26
N GLY A 12 0.04 -1.38 4.85
CA GLY A 12 -0.34 -1.20 3.46
C GLY A 12 -0.02 0.23 3.01
N ILE A 13 0.32 0.39 1.73
CA ILE A 13 0.73 1.66 1.16
C ILE A 13 -0.15 2.01 -0.02
N ILE A 14 -0.85 3.14 0.05
CA ILE A 14 -1.54 3.77 -1.07
C ILE A 14 -0.67 4.97 -1.48
N LEU A 15 0.06 4.84 -2.58
CA LEU A 15 0.88 5.91 -3.14
C LEU A 15 0.11 6.61 -4.24
N ALA A 16 -0.16 7.91 -4.09
CA ALA A 16 -0.87 8.71 -5.08
C ALA A 16 0.06 9.69 -5.81
N ASN A 17 -0.12 9.83 -7.11
CA ASN A 17 0.56 10.84 -7.92
C ASN A 17 -0.17 12.19 -7.88
N GLN A 18 0.33 13.18 -8.63
CA GLN A 18 -0.24 14.53 -8.68
C GLN A 18 -1.66 14.59 -9.31
N ARG A 19 -2.06 13.55 -10.06
CA ARG A 19 -3.40 13.41 -10.64
C ARG A 19 -4.36 12.62 -9.76
N ASN A 20 -3.95 12.30 -8.52
CA ASN A 20 -4.70 11.45 -7.59
C ASN A 20 -4.90 10.01 -8.09
N GLU A 21 -4.10 9.56 -9.05
CA GLU A 21 -4.02 8.17 -9.43
C GLU A 21 -3.12 7.41 -8.44
N VAL A 22 -3.38 6.14 -8.24
CA VAL A 22 -2.65 5.31 -7.27
C VAL A 22 -1.73 4.31 -7.94
N PHE A 23 -0.58 4.05 -7.31
CA PHE A 23 0.34 3.00 -7.70
C PHE A 23 -0.34 1.63 -7.58
N TRP A 24 -0.32 0.88 -8.67
CA TRP A 24 -0.87 -0.46 -8.73
C TRP A 24 0.18 -1.42 -9.27
N GLY A 25 0.64 -2.38 -8.43
CA GLY A 25 1.76 -3.27 -8.73
C GLY A 25 1.30 -4.67 -9.10
N LYS A 26 1.87 -5.23 -10.16
CA LYS A 26 1.67 -6.62 -10.57
C LYS A 26 2.70 -7.51 -9.87
N ARG A 27 2.24 -8.50 -9.13
CA ARG A 27 3.11 -9.43 -8.42
C ARG A 27 3.94 -10.28 -9.38
N VAL A 28 5.21 -10.48 -9.03
CA VAL A 28 6.14 -11.32 -9.78
C VAL A 28 5.53 -12.70 -10.03
N ASN A 29 5.58 -13.15 -11.28
CA ASN A 29 5.10 -14.47 -11.72
C ASN A 29 3.62 -14.79 -11.39
N GLN A 30 2.81 -13.75 -11.19
CA GLN A 30 1.38 -13.91 -10.90
C GLN A 30 0.55 -12.95 -11.76
N HIS A 31 -0.70 -13.34 -12.05
CA HIS A 31 -1.69 -12.43 -12.64
C HIS A 31 -2.46 -11.63 -11.58
N ALA A 32 -1.81 -11.33 -10.47
CA ALA A 32 -2.39 -10.64 -9.34
C ALA A 32 -1.78 -9.25 -9.19
N TRP A 33 -2.62 -8.25 -9.03
CA TRP A 33 -2.27 -6.87 -8.78
C TRP A 33 -2.62 -6.47 -7.37
N GLN A 34 -1.80 -5.67 -6.72
CA GLN A 34 -2.04 -5.21 -5.37
C GLN A 34 -1.32 -3.90 -5.05
N PHE A 35 -1.71 -3.26 -3.95
CA PHE A 35 -0.93 -2.22 -3.32
C PHE A 35 0.32 -2.80 -2.65
N PRO A 36 1.42 -2.03 -2.55
CA PRO A 36 2.58 -2.39 -1.73
C PRO A 36 2.16 -2.65 -0.28
N GLN A 37 2.70 -3.70 0.31
CA GLN A 37 2.39 -4.07 1.69
C GLN A 37 3.46 -4.99 2.26
N GLY A 38 3.69 -4.90 3.56
CA GLY A 38 4.63 -5.81 4.19
C GLY A 38 4.49 -5.95 5.69
N GLY A 39 5.12 -6.98 6.23
CA GLY A 39 5.05 -7.31 7.64
C GLY A 39 5.87 -6.35 8.51
N ILE A 40 5.35 -6.01 9.67
CA ILE A 40 6.07 -5.26 10.70
C ILE A 40 7.03 -6.22 11.41
N LYS A 41 8.32 -5.89 11.41
CA LYS A 41 9.36 -6.66 12.10
C LYS A 41 9.36 -6.35 13.60
N GLY A 42 9.97 -7.23 14.40
CA GLY A 42 10.09 -7.00 15.83
C GLY A 42 10.81 -5.69 16.14
N GLY A 43 10.21 -4.85 16.99
CA GLY A 43 10.76 -3.55 17.35
C GLY A 43 10.47 -2.42 16.36
N GLU A 44 9.91 -2.70 15.17
CA GLU A 44 9.49 -1.66 14.22
C GLU A 44 8.16 -1.02 14.63
N THR A 45 8.06 0.29 14.47
CA THR A 45 6.76 0.98 14.41
C THR A 45 6.13 0.80 13.03
N PRO A 46 4.80 0.94 12.88
CA PRO A 46 4.15 0.92 11.57
C PRO A 46 4.76 1.93 10.57
N LEU A 47 5.18 3.09 11.05
CA LEU A 47 5.82 4.12 10.21
C LEU A 47 7.19 3.67 9.67
N GLN A 48 7.99 3.03 10.51
CA GLN A 48 9.30 2.49 10.09
C GLN A 48 9.12 1.35 9.09
N ALA A 49 8.18 0.44 9.35
CA ALA A 49 7.85 -0.64 8.44
C ALA A 49 7.37 -0.11 7.08
N MET A 50 6.53 0.91 7.06
CA MET A 50 6.04 1.54 5.84
C MET A 50 7.19 2.08 4.97
N TYR A 51 8.15 2.82 5.55
CA TYR A 51 9.28 3.33 4.78
C TYR A 51 10.21 2.24 4.28
N ARG A 52 10.45 1.19 5.08
CA ARG A 52 11.25 0.04 4.66
C ARG A 52 10.60 -0.71 3.51
N GLU A 53 9.30 -1.00 3.60
CA GLU A 53 8.56 -1.68 2.52
C GLU A 53 8.48 -0.83 1.24
N LEU A 54 8.32 0.50 1.39
CA LEU A 54 8.36 1.43 0.27
C LEU A 54 9.67 1.34 -0.51
N GLU A 55 10.80 1.26 0.21
CA GLU A 55 12.13 1.13 -0.39
C GLU A 55 12.35 -0.29 -0.95
N GLU A 56 12.03 -1.34 -0.20
CA GLU A 56 12.23 -2.73 -0.59
C GLU A 56 11.40 -3.12 -1.83
N GLU A 57 10.13 -2.73 -1.90
CA GLU A 57 9.20 -3.16 -2.96
C GLU A 57 9.19 -2.26 -4.20
N ILE A 58 9.37 -0.95 -4.03
CA ILE A 58 9.26 0.01 -5.15
C ILE A 58 10.43 0.98 -5.28
N GLY A 59 11.44 0.85 -4.42
CA GLY A 59 12.70 1.59 -4.52
C GLY A 59 12.62 3.07 -4.18
N LEU A 60 11.50 3.53 -3.60
CA LEU A 60 11.33 4.93 -3.23
C LEU A 60 11.85 5.20 -1.83
N LEU A 61 12.62 6.27 -1.71
CA LEU A 61 13.14 6.76 -0.44
C LEU A 61 12.12 7.70 0.22
N ARG A 62 12.33 7.96 1.50
CA ARG A 62 11.52 8.90 2.29
C ARG A 62 11.40 10.28 1.64
N SER A 63 12.45 10.77 0.98
CA SER A 63 12.46 12.05 0.25
C SER A 63 11.58 12.08 -0.98
N HIS A 64 11.19 10.92 -1.52
CA HIS A 64 10.34 10.83 -2.72
C HIS A 64 8.85 10.87 -2.41
N VAL A 65 8.47 10.89 -1.13
CA VAL A 65 7.07 10.84 -0.73
C VAL A 65 6.76 11.81 0.41
N ARG A 66 5.49 12.16 0.54
CA ARG A 66 4.94 12.90 1.66
C ARG A 66 3.72 12.15 2.21
N ILE A 67 3.67 11.94 3.53
CA ILE A 67 2.53 11.30 4.18
C ILE A 67 1.36 12.26 4.18
N LEU A 68 0.21 11.82 3.66
CA LEU A 68 -1.06 12.54 3.73
C LEU A 68 -1.89 12.11 4.93
N GLY A 69 -1.88 10.83 5.26
CA GLY A 69 -2.62 10.27 6.37
C GLY A 69 -2.36 8.80 6.57
N ARG A 70 -2.94 8.26 7.62
CA ARG A 70 -2.98 6.83 7.90
C ARG A 70 -4.33 6.44 8.50
N THR A 71 -4.68 5.16 8.45
CA THR A 71 -5.86 4.63 9.15
C THR A 71 -5.69 4.75 10.65
N ARG A 72 -6.78 5.03 11.35
CA ARG A 72 -6.79 5.17 12.82
C ARG A 72 -6.64 3.82 13.48
N GLU A 73 -7.40 2.84 12.98
CA GLU A 73 -7.50 1.50 13.55
C GLU A 73 -6.81 0.47 12.67
N TRP A 74 -6.51 -0.68 13.28
CA TRP A 74 -6.05 -1.85 12.58
C TRP A 74 -7.19 -2.44 11.74
N LEU A 75 -7.00 -2.54 10.45
CA LEU A 75 -7.93 -3.22 9.54
C LEU A 75 -7.50 -4.69 9.40
N ARG A 76 -8.45 -5.60 9.56
CA ARG A 76 -8.17 -7.04 9.58
C ARG A 76 -8.82 -7.75 8.41
N TYR A 77 -8.11 -8.76 7.89
CA TYR A 77 -8.71 -9.73 6.98
C TYR A 77 -8.21 -11.14 7.31
N GLU A 78 -9.07 -12.11 7.08
CA GLU A 78 -8.72 -13.52 7.21
C GLU A 78 -8.27 -14.08 5.86
N VAL A 79 -7.25 -14.92 5.90
CA VAL A 79 -6.79 -15.63 4.70
C VAL A 79 -7.50 -16.97 4.65
N PRO A 80 -8.29 -17.26 3.59
CA PRO A 80 -8.98 -18.54 3.45
C PRO A 80 -8.01 -19.71 3.59
N GLU A 81 -8.46 -20.80 4.22
CA GLU A 81 -7.61 -21.95 4.58
C GLU A 81 -6.86 -22.53 3.38
N ARG A 82 -7.51 -22.57 2.20
CA ARG A 82 -6.89 -23.01 0.94
C ARG A 82 -5.63 -22.22 0.55
N TRP A 83 -5.58 -20.92 0.93
CA TRP A 83 -4.42 -20.05 0.70
C TRP A 83 -3.42 -20.11 1.85
N ALA A 84 -3.90 -20.33 3.08
CA ALA A 84 -3.06 -20.48 4.26
C ALA A 84 -2.22 -21.77 4.20
N ARG A 85 -2.77 -22.86 3.68
CA ARG A 85 -2.07 -24.16 3.55
C ARG A 85 -0.84 -24.12 2.66
N ARG A 86 -0.85 -23.30 1.59
CA ARG A 86 0.28 -23.15 0.65
C ARG A 86 1.55 -22.57 1.29
N ASN A 87 1.43 -21.90 2.43
CA ASN A 87 2.53 -21.22 3.12
C ASN A 87 2.53 -21.45 4.62
N ARG A 88 2.08 -22.62 5.08
CA ARG A 88 1.92 -22.94 6.52
C ARG A 88 3.24 -22.84 7.28
N GLU A 89 4.33 -23.32 6.69
CA GLU A 89 5.66 -23.29 7.30
C GLU A 89 6.19 -21.85 7.50
N ALA A 90 5.90 -20.96 6.55
CA ALA A 90 6.35 -19.57 6.62
C ALA A 90 5.48 -18.69 7.54
N ARG A 91 4.26 -19.13 7.90
CA ARG A 91 3.28 -18.29 8.61
C ARG A 91 3.09 -18.65 10.08
N GLY A 92 3.52 -19.85 10.48
CA GLY A 92 3.41 -20.34 11.86
C GLY A 92 2.04 -20.93 12.21
N ALA A 93 2.02 -21.74 13.30
CA ALA A 93 0.78 -22.30 13.82
C ALA A 93 -0.16 -21.21 14.34
N GLY A 94 -1.46 -21.35 14.07
CA GLY A 94 -2.48 -20.38 14.50
C GLY A 94 -2.63 -19.14 13.63
N TYR A 95 -1.97 -19.07 12.48
CA TYR A 95 -2.14 -17.95 11.53
C TYR A 95 -3.56 -17.91 10.96
N ARG A 96 -4.26 -16.80 11.20
CA ARG A 96 -5.61 -16.53 10.71
C ARG A 96 -5.60 -15.55 9.51
N GLY A 97 -4.76 -14.55 9.59
CA GLY A 97 -4.75 -13.49 8.58
C GLY A 97 -3.80 -12.36 8.94
N GLN A 98 -4.09 -11.19 8.44
CA GLN A 98 -3.30 -9.99 8.71
C GLN A 98 -4.15 -8.89 9.34
N LYS A 99 -3.51 -8.07 10.17
CA LYS A 99 -4.02 -6.78 10.61
C LYS A 99 -3.10 -5.69 10.09
N GLN A 100 -3.67 -4.64 9.51
CA GLN A 100 -2.92 -3.65 8.74
C GLN A 100 -3.22 -2.23 9.20
N ILE A 101 -2.16 -1.42 9.30
CA ILE A 101 -2.25 0.04 9.27
C ILE A 101 -1.96 0.47 7.84
N TRP A 102 -2.83 1.27 7.26
CA TRP A 102 -2.67 1.77 5.91
C TRP A 102 -2.20 3.22 5.92
N PHE A 103 -1.26 3.51 5.03
CA PHE A 103 -0.73 4.87 4.82
C PHE A 103 -1.11 5.36 3.43
N LEU A 104 -1.56 6.61 3.36
CA LEU A 104 -1.71 7.34 2.10
C LEU A 104 -0.54 8.29 1.95
N LEU A 105 0.19 8.12 0.86
CA LEU A 105 1.37 8.91 0.51
C LEU A 105 1.13 9.71 -0.76
N ARG A 106 1.71 10.89 -0.84
CA ARG A 106 1.85 11.67 -2.08
C ARG A 106 3.23 11.45 -2.66
N MET A 107 3.31 11.04 -3.92
CA MET A 107 4.54 11.02 -4.67
C MET A 107 5.01 12.46 -4.93
N VAL A 108 6.21 12.80 -4.46
CA VAL A 108 6.88 14.07 -4.74
C VAL A 108 8.14 13.86 -5.61
N GLY A 109 8.58 12.61 -5.75
CA GLY A 109 9.55 12.19 -6.73
C GLY A 109 8.96 12.04 -8.13
N ARG A 110 9.72 11.47 -9.03
CA ARG A 110 9.34 11.22 -10.44
C ARG A 110 9.10 9.73 -10.68
N ASP A 111 8.36 9.38 -11.71
CA ASP A 111 8.10 7.99 -12.08
C ASP A 111 9.39 7.19 -12.30
N CYS A 112 10.46 7.83 -12.78
CA CYS A 112 11.77 7.19 -12.96
C CYS A 112 12.49 6.87 -11.65
N ASP A 113 12.03 7.38 -10.51
CA ASP A 113 12.56 7.04 -9.19
C ASP A 113 12.04 5.67 -8.70
N VAL A 114 10.94 5.16 -9.30
CA VAL A 114 10.41 3.83 -9.01
C VAL A 114 11.36 2.76 -9.53
N ARG A 115 11.80 1.87 -8.64
CA ARG A 115 12.74 0.78 -8.92
C ARG A 115 12.26 -0.52 -8.29
N LEU A 116 11.54 -1.32 -9.07
CA LEU A 116 10.97 -2.60 -8.60
C LEU A 116 12.03 -3.65 -8.23
N ARG A 117 13.25 -3.47 -8.67
CA ARG A 117 14.39 -4.37 -8.40
C ARG A 117 15.41 -3.76 -7.44
N ALA A 118 15.00 -2.84 -6.57
CA ALA A 118 15.87 -2.23 -5.58
C ALA A 118 16.33 -3.25 -4.52
N SER A 119 15.50 -4.26 -4.23
CA SER A 119 15.86 -5.38 -3.37
C SER A 119 16.24 -6.62 -4.18
N GLY A 120 16.96 -7.56 -3.56
CA GLY A 120 17.29 -8.85 -4.17
C GLY A 120 16.09 -9.78 -4.38
N HIS A 121 14.93 -9.44 -3.83
CA HIS A 121 13.69 -10.22 -3.89
C HIS A 121 12.52 -9.32 -4.32
N PRO A 122 12.40 -9.00 -5.63
CA PRO A 122 11.36 -8.10 -6.11
C PRO A 122 9.95 -8.68 -5.86
N GLU A 123 9.05 -7.89 -5.31
CA GLU A 123 7.65 -8.25 -5.11
C GLU A 123 6.82 -8.03 -6.39
N PHE A 124 7.17 -7.01 -7.18
CA PHE A 124 6.49 -6.64 -8.41
C PHE A 124 7.39 -6.77 -9.64
N ASP A 125 6.82 -7.16 -10.78
CA ASP A 125 7.49 -7.19 -12.10
C ASP A 125 6.97 -6.12 -13.07
N ALA A 126 5.84 -5.49 -12.75
CA ALA A 126 5.27 -4.36 -13.47
C ALA A 126 4.47 -3.46 -12.53
N TRP A 127 4.23 -2.23 -12.95
CA TRP A 127 3.39 -1.30 -12.22
C TRP A 127 2.76 -0.27 -13.18
N ARG A 128 1.71 0.40 -12.70
CA ARG A 128 1.06 1.51 -13.39
C ARG A 128 0.35 2.42 -12.41
N TRP A 129 0.06 3.64 -12.85
CA TRP A 129 -0.91 4.49 -12.21
C TRP A 129 -2.32 4.06 -12.59
N HIS A 130 -3.24 4.14 -11.65
CA HIS A 130 -4.64 3.77 -11.85
C HIS A 130 -5.56 4.67 -11.06
N ASP A 131 -6.82 4.79 -11.50
CA ASP A 131 -7.82 5.55 -10.76
C ASP A 131 -7.96 5.03 -9.33
N TYR A 132 -8.19 5.95 -8.39
CA TYR A 132 -8.14 5.68 -6.95
C TYR A 132 -9.02 4.49 -6.52
N TRP A 133 -10.17 4.29 -7.16
CA TRP A 133 -11.15 3.27 -6.76
C TRP A 133 -11.01 1.93 -7.49
N VAL A 134 -10.34 1.89 -8.61
CA VAL A 134 -10.20 0.67 -9.43
C VAL A 134 -9.59 -0.52 -8.66
N PRO A 135 -8.65 -0.34 -7.72
CA PRO A 135 -8.17 -1.45 -6.92
C PRO A 135 -9.23 -2.27 -6.18
N LEU A 136 -10.40 -1.69 -5.88
CA LEU A 136 -11.50 -2.42 -5.25
C LEU A 136 -12.08 -3.53 -6.14
N ASP A 137 -12.12 -3.31 -7.43
CA ASP A 137 -12.68 -4.27 -8.40
C ASP A 137 -11.66 -5.33 -8.81
N ALA A 138 -10.37 -4.98 -8.72
CA ALA A 138 -9.26 -5.80 -9.24
C ALA A 138 -8.57 -6.64 -8.16
N VAL A 139 -8.75 -6.35 -6.87
CA VAL A 139 -8.09 -7.09 -5.79
C VAL A 139 -8.79 -8.43 -5.51
N ILE A 140 -8.02 -9.40 -5.03
CA ILE A 140 -8.55 -10.70 -4.59
C ILE A 140 -9.63 -10.54 -3.51
N ASP A 141 -10.72 -11.31 -3.60
CA ASP A 141 -11.94 -11.12 -2.84
C ASP A 141 -11.77 -10.97 -1.32
N PHE A 142 -10.93 -11.81 -0.72
CA PHE A 142 -10.74 -11.76 0.74
C PHE A 142 -9.99 -10.51 1.25
N LYS A 143 -9.39 -9.72 0.35
CA LYS A 143 -8.77 -8.42 0.67
C LYS A 143 -9.67 -7.22 0.34
N ARG A 144 -10.75 -7.42 -0.40
CA ARG A 144 -11.59 -6.34 -0.93
C ARG A 144 -12.14 -5.44 0.16
N ASP A 145 -12.58 -6.03 1.27
CA ASP A 145 -13.19 -5.26 2.36
C ASP A 145 -12.18 -4.37 3.08
N VAL A 146 -10.97 -4.87 3.35
CA VAL A 146 -9.88 -4.07 3.92
C VAL A 146 -9.46 -2.95 2.98
N TYR A 147 -9.38 -3.22 1.68
CA TYR A 147 -9.09 -2.18 0.68
C TYR A 147 -10.17 -1.10 0.67
N ARG A 148 -11.45 -1.50 0.72
CA ARG A 148 -12.57 -0.54 0.80
C ARG A 148 -12.45 0.34 2.03
N GLN A 149 -12.27 -0.24 3.21
CA GLN A 149 -12.15 0.50 4.45
C GLN A 149 -10.98 1.50 4.39
N ALA A 150 -9.79 1.06 3.93
CA ALA A 150 -8.63 1.91 3.80
C ALA A 150 -8.86 3.07 2.81
N LEU A 151 -9.34 2.76 1.61
CA LEU A 151 -9.59 3.77 0.57
C LEU A 151 -10.65 4.78 1.00
N VAL A 152 -11.76 4.35 1.61
CA VAL A 152 -12.82 5.24 2.09
C VAL A 152 -12.31 6.15 3.20
N GLU A 153 -11.61 5.60 4.20
CA GLU A 153 -11.09 6.39 5.32
C GLU A 153 -10.07 7.43 4.86
N LEU A 154 -9.16 7.03 3.93
CA LEU A 154 -8.03 7.85 3.53
C LEU A 154 -8.34 8.86 2.41
N HIS A 155 -9.43 8.68 1.66
CA HIS A 155 -9.81 9.55 0.55
C HIS A 155 -9.92 11.03 0.93
N ARG A 156 -10.41 11.33 2.13
CA ARG A 156 -10.51 12.71 2.65
C ARG A 156 -9.15 13.44 2.69
N TYR A 157 -8.07 12.72 2.99
CA TYR A 157 -6.74 13.31 3.05
C TYR A 157 -6.21 13.64 1.64
N LEU A 158 -6.60 12.84 0.64
CA LEU A 158 -6.28 13.09 -0.76
C LEU A 158 -6.97 14.37 -1.25
N LEU A 159 -8.25 14.54 -0.94
CA LEU A 159 -9.05 15.71 -1.32
C LEU A 159 -8.59 17.00 -0.59
N ASN A 160 -8.12 16.87 0.64
CA ASN A 160 -7.68 17.99 1.47
C ASN A 160 -6.20 18.37 1.27
N ASP A 161 -5.49 17.71 0.36
CA ASP A 161 -4.08 18.02 0.06
C ASP A 161 -3.95 19.35 -0.66
N ARG A 162 -3.86 20.46 0.11
CA ARG A 162 -3.76 21.83 -0.40
C ARG A 162 -2.55 22.07 -1.30
N ARG A 163 -1.46 21.31 -1.09
CA ARG A 163 -0.23 21.46 -1.90
C ARG A 163 -0.36 20.84 -3.29
N ASN A 164 -1.40 20.05 -3.51
CA ASN A 164 -1.71 19.40 -4.78
C ASN A 164 -2.95 20.01 -5.48
N ARG A 165 -3.51 21.12 -4.97
CA ARG A 165 -4.56 21.81 -5.70
C ARG A 165 -3.96 22.37 -6.99
N PRO A 166 -4.57 22.10 -8.18
CA PRO A 166 -4.22 22.85 -9.36
C PRO A 166 -4.38 24.33 -9.01
N GLN A 167 -3.35 25.12 -9.25
CA GLN A 167 -3.52 26.57 -9.18
C GLN A 167 -4.67 26.89 -10.15
N PRO A 168 -5.67 27.68 -9.72
CA PRO A 168 -6.64 28.18 -10.67
C PRO A 168 -5.83 28.80 -11.81
N ALA A 169 -6.13 28.41 -13.04
CA ALA A 169 -5.57 29.04 -14.21
C ALA A 169 -5.93 30.53 -14.10
N GLU A 170 -5.06 31.30 -13.46
CA GLU A 170 -5.17 32.74 -13.48
C GLU A 170 -5.04 33.14 -14.95
N ALA A 171 -6.19 33.48 -15.50
CA ALA A 171 -6.39 34.35 -16.62
C ALA A 171 -5.09 34.88 -17.30
N LEU A 172 -4.65 34.16 -18.31
CA LEU A 172 -3.99 34.82 -19.45
C LEU A 172 -5.04 35.66 -20.20
N ILE A 173 -5.46 36.75 -19.55
CA ILE A 173 -6.12 37.87 -20.21
C ILE A 173 -5.31 39.12 -19.84
N ARG A 174 -4.34 39.42 -20.65
CA ARG A 174 -3.96 40.78 -21.08
C ARG A 174 -3.07 40.70 -22.33
#